data_9d6f2f7d07b5120f9bec912eefbf45e8
#
_entry.id   9d6f2f7d07b5120f9bec912eefbf45e8
#
_cell.length_a   1.000
_cell.length_b   1.000
_cell.length_c   1.000
_cell.angle_alpha   90.00
_cell.angle_beta   90.00
_cell.angle_gamma   90.00
#
_symmetry.space_group_name_H-M   'P 1'
#
loop_
_entity.id
_entity.type
_entity.pdbx_description
1 polymer ?
#
loop_
_entity_poly.entity_id
_entity_poly.type
_entity_poly.pdbx_seq_one_letter_code
_entity_poly.pdbx_strand_id
1 'polypeptide(L)' 'MRQVVVYTAEGCGLCGRALEVVREVGEEVAFALEVVDIGGDAELEARYREHLPVIEIDGERAFTHFVEPTALKARLDG' A
#
# COMPACT_ATOMS: atom_id res chain seq x y z
N MET A 1 -13.10 -10.98 -3.42
CA MET A 1 -12.29 -10.28 -2.40
C MET A 1 -11.35 -9.30 -3.10
N ARG A 2 -11.28 -8.07 -2.61
CA ARG A 2 -10.37 -7.08 -3.19
C ARG A 2 -8.93 -7.41 -2.86
N GLN A 3 -8.03 -6.99 -3.73
CA GLN A 3 -6.59 -7.17 -3.52
C GLN A 3 -5.92 -5.82 -3.25
N VAL A 4 -5.18 -5.76 -2.16
CA VAL A 4 -4.40 -4.58 -1.79
C VAL A 4 -2.92 -4.91 -1.91
N VAL A 5 -2.18 -4.10 -2.65
CA VAL A 5 -0.74 -4.25 -2.80
C VAL A 5 -0.07 -3.00 -2.23
N VAL A 6 0.89 -3.21 -1.34
CA VAL A 6 1.68 -2.12 -0.76
C VAL A 6 3.11 -2.23 -1.27
N TYR A 7 3.56 -1.22 -2.01
CA TYR A 7 4.94 -1.15 -2.47
C TYR A 7 5.76 -0.38 -1.44
N THR A 8 6.86 -0.96 -1.03
CA THR A 8 7.71 -0.46 0.03
C THR A 8 9.17 -0.65 -0.34
N ALA A 9 10.08 -0.04 0.43
CA ALA A 9 11.51 -0.24 0.28
C ALA A 9 12.18 -0.05 1.63
N GLU A 10 13.36 -0.63 1.76
CA GLU A 10 14.19 -0.44 2.93
C GLU A 10 14.54 1.05 3.06
N GLY A 11 14.50 1.58 4.27
CA GLY A 11 14.78 2.98 4.52
C GLY A 11 13.61 3.93 4.30
N CYS A 12 12.45 3.43 3.91
CA CYS A 12 11.25 4.26 3.73
C CYS A 12 10.60 4.53 5.09
N GLY A 13 10.70 5.77 5.57
CA GLY A 13 10.18 6.13 6.88
C GLY A 13 8.66 6.09 6.98
N LEU A 14 7.96 6.27 5.87
CA LEU A 14 6.49 6.29 5.86
C LEU A 14 5.87 4.91 5.66
N CYS A 15 6.65 3.96 5.15
CA CYS A 15 6.13 2.64 4.80
C CYS A 15 5.66 1.85 6.01
N GLY A 16 6.37 1.96 7.14
CA GLY A 16 5.99 1.26 8.35
C GLY A 16 4.62 1.69 8.84
N ARG A 17 4.36 3.01 8.85
CA ARG A 17 3.07 3.53 9.27
C ARG A 17 1.95 3.11 8.32
N ALA A 18 2.23 3.14 7.02
CA ALA A 18 1.24 2.72 6.04
C ALA A 18 0.87 1.25 6.23
N LEU A 19 1.84 0.39 6.48
CA LEU A 19 1.57 -1.03 6.73
C LEU A 19 0.74 -1.23 7.99
N GLU A 20 1.00 -0.46 9.05
CA GLU A 20 0.18 -0.53 10.26
C GLU A 20 -1.28 -0.19 9.95
N VAL A 21 -1.51 0.88 9.21
CA VAL A 21 -2.86 1.31 8.83
C VAL A 21 -3.56 0.23 8.01
N VAL A 22 -2.86 -0.32 7.02
CA VAL A 22 -3.44 -1.36 6.16
C VAL A 22 -3.82 -2.59 6.98
N ARG A 23 -2.97 -3.00 7.91
CA ARG A 23 -3.25 -4.16 8.76
C ARG A 23 -4.40 -3.90 9.72
N GLU A 24 -4.49 -2.70 10.29
CA GLU A 24 -5.61 -2.33 11.16
C GLU A 24 -6.93 -2.40 10.40
N VAL A 25 -6.96 -1.86 9.18
CA VAL A 25 -8.17 -1.91 8.36
C VAL A 25 -8.50 -3.35 7.99
N GLY A 26 -7.49 -4.18 7.79
CA GLY A 26 -7.68 -5.59 7.49
C GLY A 26 -8.36 -6.38 8.60
N GLU A 27 -8.35 -5.87 9.82
CA GLU A 27 -9.08 -6.49 10.93
C GLU A 27 -10.57 -6.24 10.84
N GLU A 28 -10.99 -5.22 10.11
CA GLU A 28 -12.40 -4.83 10.00
C GLU A 28 -12.98 -5.14 8.62
N VAL A 29 -12.16 -5.10 7.58
CA VAL A 29 -12.59 -5.31 6.19
C VAL A 29 -11.73 -6.40 5.58
N ALA A 30 -12.35 -7.42 5.01
CA ALA A 30 -11.60 -8.52 4.40
C ALA A 30 -11.04 -8.12 3.04
N PHE A 31 -9.75 -8.37 2.85
CA PHE A 31 -9.08 -8.22 1.55
C PHE A 31 -7.82 -9.06 1.54
N ALA A 32 -7.30 -9.34 0.35
CA ALA A 32 -6.01 -10.00 0.21
C ALA A 32 -4.91 -8.93 0.24
N LEU A 33 -3.86 -9.16 0.99
CA LEU A 33 -2.75 -8.21 1.11
C LEU A 33 -1.46 -8.81 0.55
N GLU A 34 -0.80 -8.05 -0.30
CA GLU A 34 0.55 -8.37 -0.76
C GLU A 34 1.46 -7.17 -0.47
N VAL A 35 2.61 -7.42 0.11
CA VAL A 35 3.63 -6.39 0.36
C VAL A 35 4.79 -6.67 -0.57
N VAL A 36 5.15 -5.67 -1.39
CA VAL A 36 6.21 -5.81 -2.39
C VAL A 36 7.35 -4.85 -2.06
N ASP A 37 8.55 -5.41 -1.85
CA ASP A 37 9.76 -4.61 -1.67
C ASP A 37 10.31 -4.34 -3.06
N ILE A 38 10.44 -3.06 -3.42
CA ILE A 38 10.93 -2.68 -4.75
C ILE A 38 12.45 -2.71 -4.87
N GLY A 39 13.16 -2.91 -3.77
CA GLY A 39 14.62 -2.94 -3.77
C GLY A 39 15.14 -4.08 -4.65
N GLY A 40 16.13 -3.77 -5.47
CA GLY A 40 16.71 -4.76 -6.36
C GLY A 40 15.98 -4.96 -7.68
N ASP A 41 14.84 -4.30 -7.89
CA ASP A 41 14.09 -4.37 -9.14
C ASP A 41 14.10 -2.98 -9.78
N ALA A 42 14.90 -2.81 -10.82
CA ALA A 42 15.11 -1.50 -11.45
C ALA A 42 13.82 -0.92 -12.02
N GLU A 43 12.94 -1.76 -12.55
CA GLU A 43 11.68 -1.30 -13.12
C GLU A 43 10.74 -0.80 -12.04
N LEU A 44 10.61 -1.53 -10.95
CA LEU A 44 9.77 -1.11 -9.83
C LEU A 44 10.35 0.13 -9.15
N GLU A 45 11.66 0.21 -9.01
CA GLU A 45 12.29 1.40 -8.43
C GLU A 45 12.03 2.63 -9.29
N ALA A 46 12.15 2.52 -10.60
CA ALA A 46 11.88 3.64 -11.49
C ALA A 46 10.42 4.10 -11.39
N ARG A 47 9.51 3.15 -11.17
CA ARG A 47 8.08 3.44 -11.15
C ARG A 47 7.57 3.98 -9.81
N TYR A 48 8.12 3.50 -8.70
CA TYR A 48 7.54 3.75 -7.38
C TYR A 48 8.43 4.47 -6.38
N ARG A 49 9.75 4.53 -6.58
CA ARG A 49 10.68 5.02 -5.56
C ARG A 49 10.30 6.39 -4.99
N GLU A 50 9.89 7.32 -5.81
CA GLU A 50 9.58 8.68 -5.39
C GLU A 50 8.21 8.81 -4.72
N HIS A 51 7.41 7.76 -4.76
CA HIS A 51 6.02 7.80 -4.29
C HIS A 51 5.75 6.89 -3.10
N LEU A 52 6.76 6.24 -2.58
CA LEU A 52 6.60 5.25 -1.51
C LEU A 52 6.05 5.84 -0.22
N PRO A 53 5.20 5.12 0.50
CA PRO A 53 4.59 3.87 0.07
C PRO A 53 3.54 4.09 -1.02
N VAL A 54 3.40 3.13 -1.90
CA VAL A 54 2.34 3.16 -2.92
C VAL A 54 1.37 2.03 -2.60
N ILE A 55 0.10 2.35 -2.52
CA ILE A 55 -0.94 1.36 -2.26
C ILE A 55 -1.85 1.27 -3.46
N GLU A 56 -1.95 0.06 -4.01
CA GLU A 56 -2.84 -0.24 -5.13
C GLU A 56 -3.98 -1.12 -4.67
N ILE A 57 -5.17 -0.83 -5.16
CA ILE A 57 -6.37 -1.63 -4.90
C ILE A 57 -6.85 -2.15 -6.24
N ASP A 58 -6.90 -3.48 -6.37
CA ASP A 58 -7.32 -4.15 -7.61
C ASP A 58 -6.56 -3.64 -8.84
N GLY A 59 -5.26 -3.39 -8.67
CA GLY A 59 -4.38 -2.96 -9.75
C GLY A 59 -4.35 -1.47 -10.02
N GLU A 60 -5.13 -0.68 -9.31
CA GLU A 60 -5.17 0.77 -9.50
C GLU A 60 -4.52 1.49 -8.32
N ARG A 61 -3.70 2.50 -8.60
CA ARG A 61 -3.07 3.30 -7.56
C ARG A 61 -4.14 4.06 -6.78
N ALA A 62 -4.17 3.83 -5.47
CA ALA A 62 -5.15 4.45 -4.59
C ALA A 62 -4.54 5.50 -3.67
N PHE A 63 -3.35 5.23 -3.11
CA PHE A 63 -2.68 6.13 -2.17
C PHE A 63 -1.19 6.14 -2.41
N THR A 64 -0.57 7.30 -2.17
CA THR A 64 0.88 7.46 -2.14
C THR A 64 1.26 8.26 -0.91
N HIS A 65 2.42 7.98 -0.33
CA HIS A 65 3.00 8.63 0.84
C HIS A 65 2.21 8.40 2.12
N PHE A 66 0.94 8.76 2.15
CA PHE A 66 0.11 8.63 3.35
C PHE A 66 -1.17 7.88 3.03
N VAL A 67 -1.64 7.11 3.99
CA VAL A 67 -2.94 6.45 3.90
C VAL A 67 -3.64 6.61 5.25
N GLU A 68 -4.90 7.04 5.19
CA GLU A 68 -5.73 7.16 6.39
C GLU A 68 -6.69 5.99 6.47
N PRO A 69 -6.91 5.43 7.68
CA PRO A 69 -7.79 4.26 7.83
C PRO A 69 -9.18 4.46 7.25
N THR A 70 -9.79 5.62 7.52
CA THR A 70 -11.15 5.90 7.03
C THR A 70 -11.21 5.95 5.52
N ALA A 71 -10.22 6.61 4.90
CA ALA A 71 -10.15 6.71 3.44
C ALA A 71 -9.94 5.34 2.80
N LEU A 72 -9.10 4.51 3.41
CA LEU A 72 -8.86 3.16 2.90
C LEU A 72 -10.11 2.31 2.99
N LYS A 73 -10.82 2.35 4.12
CA LYS A 73 -12.08 1.63 4.28
C LYS A 73 -13.09 2.03 3.22
N ALA A 74 -13.21 3.34 2.97
CA ALA A 74 -14.16 3.86 1.99
C ALA A 74 -13.85 3.32 0.59
N ARG A 75 -12.57 3.24 0.22
CA ARG A 75 -12.17 2.70 -1.08
C ARG A 75 -12.45 1.20 -1.18
N LEU A 76 -12.29 0.47 -0.09
CA LEU A 76 -12.53 -0.98 -0.08
C LEU A 76 -14.02 -1.33 -0.07
N ASP A 77 -14.84 -0.49 0.53
CA ASP A 77 -16.29 -0.70 0.57
C ASP A 77 -16.98 -0.29 -0.72
N GLY A 78 -16.37 0.60 -1.44
CA GLY A 78 -16.90 1.08 -2.72
C GLY A 78 -16.62 0.14 -3.89
#